data_812169b98f16950632d8c776944971ef
#
_entry.id   812169b98f16950632d8c776944971ef
#
_cell.length_a   1.000
_cell.length_b   1.000
_cell.length_c   1.000
_cell.angle_alpha   90.00
_cell.angle_beta   90.00
_cell.angle_gamma   90.00
#
_symmetry.space_group_name_H-M   'P 1'
#
loop_
_entity.id
_entity.type
_entity.pdbx_description
1 polymer ?
#
loop_
_entity_poly.entity_id
_entity_poly.type
_entity_poly.pdbx_seq_one_letter_code
_entity_poly.pdbx_strand_id
1 'polypeptide(L)'
;MKKDFILSLIIGEVAAWLIIYSSKNLNIPYVNFLPVVFPLLCAIGLIIAYFLSKKIPVIYQLAKFILVGGLNFLIDISVLSLLIFSTGITSGLLQSGFKAISFIVAVFNSFFWNKYWTFSYNKNKEVFKEFPQFLTVSTIGLLINVFVDYIFVNKIPVFVVDLKSWAQLGAVIASIAALIWNYLGYKFIVFKKE
;
A
#
# COMPACT_ATOMS: atom_id res chain seq x y z
N MET A 1 -0.63 12.82 18.16
CA MET A 1 -2.05 12.64 17.81
C MET A 1 -2.57 13.71 16.82
N LYS A 2 -2.53 15.04 17.11
CA LYS A 2 -2.99 16.07 16.15
C LYS A 2 -2.33 15.96 14.77
N LYS A 3 -0.97 15.83 14.73
CA LYS A 3 -0.22 15.66 13.48
C LYS A 3 -0.66 14.41 12.70
N ASP A 4 -0.82 13.28 13.39
CA ASP A 4 -1.19 12.02 12.72
C ASP A 4 -2.61 12.06 12.16
N PHE A 5 -3.53 12.72 12.87
CA PHE A 5 -4.90 12.97 12.40
C PHE A 5 -4.90 13.79 11.10
N ILE A 6 -4.15 14.91 11.07
CA ILE A 6 -4.04 15.73 9.85
C ILE A 6 -3.43 14.92 8.70
N LEU A 7 -2.37 14.14 8.97
CA LEU A 7 -1.74 13.31 7.95
C LEU A 7 -2.67 12.21 7.41
N SER A 8 -3.51 11.62 8.27
CA SER A 8 -4.50 10.62 7.81
C SER A 8 -5.59 11.25 6.93
N LEU A 9 -6.02 12.48 7.23
CA LEU A 9 -6.94 13.23 6.36
C LEU A 9 -6.28 13.54 5.01
N ILE A 10 -5.02 13.98 5.00
CA ILE A 10 -4.29 14.26 3.75
C ILE A 10 -4.14 12.98 2.92
N ILE A 11 -3.76 11.86 3.54
CA ILE A 11 -3.67 10.56 2.85
C ILE A 11 -5.03 10.19 2.26
N GLY A 12 -6.11 10.32 3.04
CA GLY A 12 -7.45 10.01 2.58
C GLY A 12 -7.91 10.89 1.43
N GLU A 13 -7.62 12.19 1.48
CA GLU A 13 -7.95 13.15 0.41
C GLU A 13 -7.20 12.83 -0.89
N VAL A 14 -5.87 12.66 -0.79
CA VAL A 14 -5.06 12.27 -1.95
C VAL A 14 -5.54 10.93 -2.53
N ALA A 15 -5.80 9.94 -1.69
CA ALA A 15 -6.30 8.64 -2.11
C ALA A 15 -7.66 8.73 -2.81
N ALA A 16 -8.59 9.55 -2.32
CA ALA A 16 -9.90 9.78 -2.94
C ALA A 16 -9.74 10.32 -4.37
N TRP A 17 -8.90 11.34 -4.57
CA TRP A 17 -8.63 11.91 -5.90
C TRP A 17 -7.93 10.92 -6.83
N LEU A 18 -7.00 10.12 -6.32
CA LEU A 18 -6.36 9.06 -7.10
C LEU A 18 -7.35 7.97 -7.53
N ILE A 19 -8.31 7.60 -6.68
CA ILE A 19 -9.38 6.67 -7.03
C ILE A 19 -10.24 7.26 -8.15
N ILE A 20 -10.71 8.51 -8.00
CA ILE A 20 -11.51 9.19 -9.03
C ILE A 20 -10.77 9.23 -10.36
N TYR A 21 -9.49 9.62 -10.33
CA TYR A 21 -8.67 9.70 -11.53
C TYR A 21 -8.50 8.34 -12.22
N SER A 22 -8.14 7.31 -11.45
CA SER A 22 -7.89 5.97 -11.99
C SER A 22 -9.16 5.28 -12.49
N SER A 23 -10.30 5.64 -11.92
CA SER A 23 -11.60 5.07 -12.26
C SER A 23 -12.43 5.89 -13.23
N LYS A 24 -11.87 6.94 -13.83
CA LYS A 24 -12.62 7.89 -14.70
C LYS A 24 -13.35 7.22 -15.88
N ASN A 25 -12.86 6.06 -16.34
CA ASN A 25 -13.49 5.30 -17.43
C ASN A 25 -14.49 4.25 -16.90
N LEU A 26 -14.65 4.15 -15.57
CA LEU A 26 -15.59 3.25 -14.93
C LEU A 26 -16.80 4.07 -14.44
N ASN A 27 -17.99 3.58 -14.73
CA ASN A 27 -19.22 4.24 -14.29
C ASN A 27 -19.52 3.87 -12.82
N ILE A 28 -18.73 4.40 -11.87
CA ILE A 28 -18.87 4.12 -10.44
C ILE A 28 -19.86 5.12 -9.84
N PRO A 29 -21.01 4.66 -9.32
CA PRO A 29 -21.98 5.55 -8.70
C PRO A 29 -21.38 6.20 -7.43
N TYR A 30 -21.73 7.45 -7.20
CA TYR A 30 -21.35 8.21 -6.00
C TYR A 30 -19.85 8.43 -5.79
N VAL A 31 -18.99 8.17 -6.79
CA VAL A 31 -17.53 8.35 -6.69
C VAL A 31 -17.13 9.77 -6.27
N ASN A 32 -17.92 10.78 -6.64
CA ASN A 32 -17.69 12.18 -6.31
C ASN A 32 -17.82 12.52 -4.81
N PHE A 33 -18.39 11.63 -3.99
CA PHE A 33 -18.43 11.80 -2.53
C PHE A 33 -17.15 11.31 -1.83
N LEU A 34 -16.25 10.61 -2.55
CA LEU A 34 -15.02 10.08 -1.97
C LEU A 34 -14.15 11.16 -1.30
N PRO A 35 -13.95 12.38 -1.88
CA PRO A 35 -13.12 13.40 -1.24
C PRO A 35 -13.64 13.88 0.12
N VAL A 36 -14.93 13.67 0.41
CA VAL A 36 -15.50 13.97 1.72
C VAL A 36 -15.48 12.74 2.64
N VAL A 37 -15.89 11.59 2.13
CA VAL A 37 -16.10 10.39 2.93
C VAL A 37 -14.78 9.69 3.26
N PHE A 38 -13.89 9.53 2.29
CA PHE A 38 -12.70 8.71 2.44
C PHE A 38 -11.66 9.27 3.44
N PRO A 39 -11.36 10.60 3.44
CA PRO A 39 -10.52 11.20 4.48
C PRO A 39 -11.07 10.98 5.89
N LEU A 40 -12.38 11.12 6.06
CA LEU A 40 -13.03 10.89 7.35
C LEU A 40 -12.90 9.43 7.80
N LEU A 41 -13.09 8.48 6.89
CA LEU A 41 -12.88 7.05 7.19
C LEU A 41 -11.44 6.75 7.59
N CYS A 42 -10.45 7.31 6.90
CA CYS A 42 -9.04 7.17 7.26
C CYS A 42 -8.75 7.73 8.66
N ALA A 43 -9.29 8.90 8.98
CA ALA A 43 -9.12 9.53 10.28
C ALA A 43 -9.82 8.75 11.40
N ILE A 44 -11.06 8.29 11.17
CA ILE A 44 -11.81 7.46 12.14
C ILE A 44 -11.08 6.14 12.37
N GLY A 45 -10.61 5.46 11.32
CA GLY A 45 -9.84 4.23 11.45
C GLY A 45 -8.57 4.42 12.29
N LEU A 46 -7.86 5.54 12.09
CA LEU A 46 -6.67 5.85 12.89
C LEU A 46 -7.00 6.20 14.35
N ILE A 47 -8.13 6.86 14.61
CA ILE A 47 -8.62 7.14 15.96
C ILE A 47 -8.98 5.83 16.67
N ILE A 48 -9.68 4.92 16.03
CA ILE A 48 -10.01 3.60 16.57
C ILE A 48 -8.71 2.84 16.90
N ALA A 49 -7.77 2.82 15.97
CA ALA A 49 -6.46 2.19 16.17
C ALA A 49 -5.69 2.81 17.36
N TYR A 50 -5.80 4.12 17.58
CA TYR A 50 -5.21 4.79 18.74
C TYR A 50 -5.82 4.31 20.06
N PHE A 51 -7.13 4.18 20.14
CA PHE A 51 -7.78 3.65 21.36
C PHE A 51 -7.42 2.19 21.61
N LEU A 52 -7.39 1.36 20.57
CA LEU A 52 -6.98 -0.05 20.66
C LEU A 52 -5.49 -0.18 21.07
N SER A 53 -4.66 0.75 20.64
CA SER A 53 -3.22 0.74 20.94
C SER A 53 -2.90 0.96 22.43
N LYS A 54 -3.86 1.45 23.22
CA LYS A 54 -3.70 1.52 24.68
C LYS A 54 -3.55 0.12 25.31
N LYS A 55 -4.12 -0.91 24.67
CA LYS A 55 -3.97 -2.32 25.09
C LYS A 55 -2.88 -3.03 24.28
N ILE A 56 -2.77 -2.76 22.99
CA ILE A 56 -1.84 -3.42 22.06
C ILE A 56 -1.10 -2.34 21.27
N PRO A 57 0.07 -1.87 21.74
CA PRO A 57 0.78 -0.70 21.20
C PRO A 57 1.08 -0.77 19.69
N VAL A 58 1.26 -1.99 19.16
CA VAL A 58 1.59 -2.20 17.73
C VAL A 58 0.47 -1.80 16.76
N ILE A 59 -0.79 -1.80 17.22
CA ILE A 59 -1.97 -1.54 16.37
C ILE A 59 -1.91 -0.15 15.74
N TYR A 60 -1.49 0.86 16.49
CA TYR A 60 -1.42 2.23 15.95
C TYR A 60 -0.39 2.38 14.83
N GLN A 61 0.77 1.75 15.00
CA GLN A 61 1.81 1.75 13.97
C GLN A 61 1.38 0.94 12.74
N LEU A 62 0.72 -0.20 12.95
CA LEU A 62 0.18 -1.03 11.88
C LEU A 62 -0.92 -0.30 11.08
N ALA A 63 -1.79 0.45 11.74
CA ALA A 63 -2.82 1.25 11.06
C ALA A 63 -2.19 2.32 10.15
N LYS A 64 -1.16 3.03 10.61
CA LYS A 64 -0.39 3.96 9.77
C LYS A 64 0.23 3.23 8.57
N PHE A 65 0.82 2.07 8.82
CA PHE A 65 1.44 1.25 7.78
C PHE A 65 0.43 0.83 6.69
N ILE A 66 -0.77 0.42 7.09
CA ILE A 66 -1.86 0.06 6.16
C ILE A 66 -2.32 1.27 5.34
N LEU A 67 -2.48 2.44 5.97
CA LEU A 67 -2.84 3.67 5.25
C LEU A 67 -1.79 4.05 4.20
N VAL A 68 -0.51 3.96 4.54
CA VAL A 68 0.59 4.20 3.60
C VAL A 68 0.60 3.18 2.47
N GLY A 69 0.39 1.89 2.80
CA GLY A 69 0.31 0.82 1.80
C GLY A 69 -0.82 1.03 0.79
N GLY A 70 -2.01 1.39 1.27
CA GLY A 70 -3.15 1.73 0.43
C GLY A 70 -2.87 2.95 -0.48
N LEU A 71 -2.29 4.01 0.06
CA LEU A 71 -1.89 5.17 -0.72
C LEU A 71 -0.89 4.80 -1.82
N ASN A 72 0.12 3.98 -1.50
CA ASN A 72 1.13 3.57 -2.48
C ASN A 72 0.55 2.73 -3.62
N PHE A 73 -0.39 1.84 -3.31
CA PHE A 73 -1.13 1.08 -4.33
C PHE A 73 -1.88 2.02 -5.28
N LEU A 74 -2.55 3.04 -4.75
CA LEU A 74 -3.26 4.02 -5.57
C LEU A 74 -2.31 4.90 -6.39
N ILE A 75 -1.17 5.29 -5.87
CA ILE A 75 -0.13 6.01 -6.60
C ILE A 75 0.38 5.17 -7.77
N ASP A 76 0.70 3.90 -7.55
CA ASP A 76 1.19 3.00 -8.59
C ASP A 76 0.18 2.89 -9.75
N ILE A 77 -1.10 2.62 -9.43
CA ILE A 77 -2.15 2.55 -10.46
C ILE A 77 -2.35 3.90 -11.16
N SER A 78 -2.34 5.01 -10.43
CA SER A 78 -2.61 6.32 -11.00
C SER A 78 -1.49 6.79 -11.92
N VAL A 79 -0.22 6.56 -11.55
CA VAL A 79 0.93 6.87 -12.41
C VAL A 79 0.92 6.00 -13.66
N LEU A 80 0.63 4.70 -13.53
CA LEU A 80 0.48 3.80 -14.68
C LEU A 80 -0.64 4.27 -15.61
N SER A 81 -1.81 4.61 -15.05
CA SER A 81 -2.95 5.14 -15.81
C SER A 81 -2.61 6.45 -16.51
N LEU A 82 -1.88 7.36 -15.85
CA LEU A 82 -1.41 8.60 -16.45
C LEU A 82 -0.55 8.35 -17.68
N LEU A 83 0.43 7.44 -17.58
CA LEU A 83 1.32 7.10 -18.68
C LEU A 83 0.56 6.44 -19.85
N ILE A 84 -0.36 5.53 -19.56
CA ILE A 84 -1.21 4.90 -20.57
C ILE A 84 -2.12 5.95 -21.25
N PHE A 85 -2.79 6.80 -20.48
CA PHE A 85 -3.71 7.79 -21.04
C PHE A 85 -3.01 8.89 -21.85
N SER A 86 -1.78 9.23 -21.50
CA SER A 86 -1.01 10.24 -22.22
C SER A 86 -0.38 9.72 -23.51
N THR A 87 -0.08 8.42 -23.59
CA THR A 87 0.61 7.83 -24.73
C THR A 87 -0.28 6.96 -25.63
N GLY A 88 -1.42 6.47 -25.10
CA GLY A 88 -2.27 5.49 -25.76
C GLY A 88 -1.71 4.07 -25.80
N ILE A 89 -0.53 3.81 -25.19
CA ILE A 89 0.14 2.52 -25.21
C ILE A 89 -0.37 1.65 -24.08
N THR A 90 -1.06 0.56 -24.41
CA THR A 90 -1.72 -0.35 -23.47
C THR A 90 -1.09 -1.73 -23.35
N SER A 91 -0.08 -2.05 -24.16
CA SER A 91 0.55 -3.39 -24.21
C SER A 91 2.00 -3.32 -24.67
N GLY A 92 2.70 -4.46 -24.60
CA GLY A 92 4.09 -4.62 -25.05
C GLY A 92 5.13 -4.09 -24.07
N LEU A 93 6.39 -4.03 -24.53
CA LEU A 93 7.55 -3.68 -23.71
C LEU A 93 7.45 -2.27 -23.11
N LEU A 94 6.92 -1.31 -23.86
CA LEU A 94 6.73 0.07 -23.37
C LEU A 94 5.74 0.14 -22.21
N GLN A 95 4.63 -0.58 -22.29
CA GLN A 95 3.67 -0.67 -21.18
C GLN A 95 4.33 -1.32 -19.94
N SER A 96 5.16 -2.33 -20.11
CA SER A 96 5.95 -2.91 -19.00
C SER A 96 6.94 -1.89 -18.42
N GLY A 97 7.54 -1.03 -19.26
CA GLY A 97 8.35 0.10 -18.81
C GLY A 97 7.55 1.12 -17.98
N PHE A 98 6.32 1.43 -18.38
CA PHE A 98 5.42 2.31 -17.60
C PHE A 98 5.10 1.70 -16.24
N LYS A 99 4.88 0.39 -16.16
CA LYS A 99 4.67 -0.33 -14.90
C LYS A 99 5.89 -0.24 -13.99
N ALA A 100 7.10 -0.35 -14.55
CA ALA A 100 8.33 -0.18 -13.77
C ALA A 100 8.46 1.26 -13.23
N ILE A 101 8.16 2.27 -14.03
CA ILE A 101 8.18 3.68 -13.60
C ILE A 101 7.16 3.92 -12.48
N SER A 102 5.92 3.46 -12.64
CA SER A 102 4.88 3.64 -11.62
C SER A 102 5.25 2.97 -10.31
N PHE A 103 5.80 1.76 -10.37
CA PHE A 103 6.32 1.05 -9.20
C PHE A 103 7.43 1.83 -8.48
N ILE A 104 8.41 2.36 -9.22
CA ILE A 104 9.50 3.16 -8.64
C ILE A 104 8.94 4.38 -7.90
N VAL A 105 8.01 5.12 -8.50
CA VAL A 105 7.37 6.30 -7.87
C VAL A 105 6.66 5.89 -6.58
N ALA A 106 5.89 4.82 -6.60
CA ALA A 106 5.19 4.30 -5.44
C ALA A 106 6.15 3.86 -4.32
N VAL A 107 7.26 3.19 -4.67
CA VAL A 107 8.28 2.74 -3.71
C VAL A 107 8.97 3.93 -3.04
N PHE A 108 9.33 4.97 -3.79
CA PHE A 108 9.89 6.19 -3.19
C PHE A 108 8.91 6.85 -2.22
N ASN A 109 7.66 7.02 -2.62
CA ASN A 109 6.63 7.55 -1.73
C ASN A 109 6.48 6.68 -0.46
N SER A 110 6.43 5.36 -0.63
CA SER A 110 6.33 4.39 0.47
C SER A 110 7.49 4.54 1.46
N PHE A 111 8.72 4.64 0.97
CA PHE A 111 9.90 4.78 1.80
C PHE A 111 9.81 6.01 2.69
N PHE A 112 9.51 7.18 2.14
CA PHE A 112 9.46 8.42 2.91
C PHE A 112 8.32 8.43 3.94
N TRP A 113 7.11 7.99 3.56
CA TRP A 113 6.01 7.89 4.50
C TRP A 113 6.30 6.91 5.63
N ASN A 114 6.86 5.75 5.34
CA ASN A 114 7.22 4.78 6.36
C ASN A 114 8.34 5.31 7.25
N LYS A 115 9.40 5.90 6.70
CA LYS A 115 10.51 6.45 7.47
C LYS A 115 10.05 7.54 8.44
N TYR A 116 9.33 8.55 7.95
CA TYR A 116 9.06 9.75 8.72
C TYR A 116 7.73 9.72 9.51
N TRP A 117 6.79 8.89 9.09
CA TRP A 117 5.48 8.84 9.74
C TRP A 117 5.18 7.50 10.42
N THR A 118 5.28 6.38 9.72
CA THR A 118 4.90 5.08 10.29
C THR A 118 5.85 4.65 11.39
N PHE A 119 7.15 4.68 11.11
CA PHE A 119 8.18 4.23 12.06
C PHE A 119 8.81 5.40 12.83
N SER A 120 8.53 6.65 12.41
CA SER A 120 9.03 7.89 13.05
C SER A 120 10.56 7.86 13.24
N TYR A 121 11.27 7.42 12.20
CA TYR A 121 12.71 7.24 12.21
C TYR A 121 13.40 8.49 11.66
N ASN A 122 14.10 9.22 12.54
CA ASN A 122 14.57 10.58 12.27
C ASN A 122 16.07 10.70 12.00
N LYS A 123 16.78 9.59 11.73
CA LYS A 123 18.20 9.64 11.38
C LYS A 123 18.37 10.04 9.90
N ASN A 124 18.59 11.34 9.67
CA ASN A 124 18.71 11.93 8.33
C ASN A 124 19.96 11.48 7.54
N LYS A 125 20.92 10.83 8.15
CA LYS A 125 22.24 10.54 7.55
C LYS A 125 22.32 9.21 6.77
N GLU A 126 21.30 8.35 6.83
CA GLU A 126 21.40 6.98 6.31
C GLU A 126 20.42 6.64 5.18
N VAL A 127 19.81 7.66 4.54
CA VAL A 127 18.85 7.43 3.44
C VAL A 127 19.43 6.53 2.34
N PHE A 128 20.71 6.73 1.99
CA PHE A 128 21.39 5.92 0.96
C PHE A 128 21.61 4.46 1.37
N LYS A 129 21.68 4.16 2.67
CA LYS A 129 21.78 2.78 3.17
C LYS A 129 20.41 2.15 3.39
N GLU A 130 19.47 2.93 3.89
CA GLU A 130 18.13 2.46 4.23
C GLU A 130 17.28 2.18 3.00
N PHE A 131 17.40 3.00 1.94
CA PHE A 131 16.58 2.82 0.75
C PHE A 131 16.85 1.50 0.02
N PRO A 132 18.11 1.05 -0.22
CA PRO A 132 18.37 -0.28 -0.76
C PRO A 132 17.84 -1.41 0.12
N GLN A 133 17.97 -1.29 1.46
CA GLN A 133 17.41 -2.27 2.39
C GLN A 133 15.88 -2.32 2.31
N PHE A 134 15.25 -1.14 2.24
CA PHE A 134 13.81 -1.02 2.06
C PHE A 134 13.36 -1.69 0.75
N LEU A 135 14.06 -1.43 -0.35
CA LEU A 135 13.78 -2.03 -1.64
C LEU A 135 13.94 -3.56 -1.60
N THR A 136 14.99 -4.06 -0.95
CA THR A 136 15.22 -5.50 -0.77
C THR A 136 14.08 -6.16 0.01
N VAL A 137 13.67 -5.58 1.14
CA VAL A 137 12.54 -6.09 1.92
C VAL A 137 11.25 -6.08 1.10
N SER A 138 10.99 -5.00 0.35
CA SER A 138 9.81 -4.88 -0.53
C SER A 138 9.81 -5.94 -1.63
N THR A 139 10.96 -6.20 -2.24
CA THR A 139 11.11 -7.23 -3.29
C THR A 139 10.86 -8.63 -2.74
N ILE A 140 11.40 -8.94 -1.56
CA ILE A 140 11.13 -10.23 -0.90
C ILE A 140 9.64 -10.34 -0.55
N GLY A 141 9.01 -9.25 -0.09
CA GLY A 141 7.57 -9.21 0.16
C GLY A 141 6.73 -9.51 -1.09
N LEU A 142 7.14 -8.98 -2.25
CA LEU A 142 6.52 -9.31 -3.53
C LEU A 142 6.68 -10.80 -3.88
N LEU A 143 7.86 -11.37 -3.68
CA LEU A 143 8.10 -12.80 -3.93
C LEU A 143 7.25 -13.68 -3.00
N ILE A 144 7.13 -13.31 -1.72
CA ILE A 144 6.24 -13.98 -0.76
C ILE A 144 4.79 -13.91 -1.24
N ASN A 145 4.32 -12.73 -1.69
CA ASN A 145 2.97 -12.57 -2.21
C ASN A 145 2.70 -13.54 -3.36
N VAL A 146 3.54 -13.52 -4.39
CA VAL A 146 3.38 -14.40 -5.57
C VAL A 146 3.46 -15.89 -5.18
N PHE A 147 4.37 -16.25 -4.30
CA PHE A 147 4.55 -17.64 -3.87
C PHE A 147 3.35 -18.15 -3.05
N VAL A 148 2.87 -17.35 -2.10
CA VAL A 148 1.70 -17.72 -1.27
C VAL A 148 0.44 -17.81 -2.13
N ASP A 149 0.22 -16.86 -3.05
CA ASP A 149 -0.89 -16.92 -4.00
C ASP A 149 -0.84 -18.19 -4.85
N TYR A 150 0.33 -18.49 -5.42
CA TYR A 150 0.53 -19.70 -6.21
C TYR A 150 0.21 -20.97 -5.43
N ILE A 151 0.71 -21.11 -4.20
CA ILE A 151 0.45 -22.26 -3.35
C ILE A 151 -1.05 -22.36 -3.03
N PHE A 152 -1.67 -21.25 -2.61
CA PHE A 152 -3.07 -21.23 -2.21
C PHE A 152 -3.99 -21.61 -3.37
N VAL A 153 -3.80 -20.97 -4.52
CA VAL A 153 -4.69 -21.16 -5.67
C VAL A 153 -4.49 -22.52 -6.35
N ASN A 154 -3.23 -23.01 -6.43
CA ASN A 154 -2.92 -24.18 -7.26
C ASN A 154 -2.66 -25.46 -6.48
N LYS A 155 -2.39 -25.39 -5.16
CA LYS A 155 -2.04 -26.58 -4.35
C LYS A 155 -3.07 -26.89 -3.26
N ILE A 156 -3.88 -25.92 -2.85
CA ILE A 156 -4.93 -26.13 -1.86
C ILE A 156 -6.24 -26.45 -2.58
N PRO A 157 -6.95 -27.54 -2.22
CA PRO A 157 -8.24 -27.88 -2.82
C PRO A 157 -9.29 -26.80 -2.60
N VAL A 158 -10.14 -26.58 -3.60
CA VAL A 158 -11.29 -25.65 -3.50
C VAL A 158 -12.40 -26.32 -2.71
N PHE A 159 -12.77 -25.78 -1.55
CA PHE A 159 -13.74 -26.44 -0.67
C PHE A 159 -15.17 -25.90 -0.76
N VAL A 160 -15.38 -24.61 -0.96
CA VAL A 160 -16.70 -23.99 -0.70
C VAL A 160 -17.15 -22.95 -1.73
N VAL A 161 -16.26 -22.41 -2.56
CA VAL A 161 -16.52 -21.26 -3.44
C VAL A 161 -16.17 -21.58 -4.90
N ASP A 162 -16.71 -20.78 -5.82
CA ASP A 162 -16.30 -20.88 -7.22
C ASP A 162 -14.83 -20.50 -7.42
N LEU A 163 -14.25 -20.91 -8.56
CA LEU A 163 -12.82 -20.71 -8.85
C LEU A 163 -12.38 -19.24 -8.86
N LYS A 164 -13.26 -18.30 -9.23
CA LYS A 164 -12.93 -16.87 -9.24
C LYS A 164 -12.82 -16.34 -7.81
N SER A 165 -13.78 -16.66 -6.96
CA SER A 165 -13.78 -16.31 -5.54
C SER A 165 -12.61 -16.97 -4.80
N TRP A 166 -12.25 -18.21 -5.17
CA TRP A 166 -11.08 -18.90 -4.62
C TRP A 166 -9.77 -18.18 -4.95
N ALA A 167 -9.58 -17.76 -6.21
CA ALA A 167 -8.42 -16.99 -6.62
C ALA A 167 -8.35 -15.62 -5.92
N GLN A 168 -9.49 -14.94 -5.75
CA GLN A 168 -9.55 -13.67 -4.99
C GLN A 168 -9.15 -13.87 -3.51
N LEU A 169 -9.61 -14.96 -2.89
CA LEU A 169 -9.24 -15.31 -1.53
C LEU A 169 -7.73 -15.58 -1.41
N GLY A 170 -7.15 -16.28 -2.39
CA GLY A 170 -5.70 -16.51 -2.50
C GLY A 170 -4.92 -15.19 -2.53
N ALA A 171 -5.34 -14.27 -3.38
CA ALA A 171 -4.71 -12.94 -3.47
C ALA A 171 -4.78 -12.13 -2.17
N VAL A 172 -5.90 -12.22 -1.43
CA VAL A 172 -6.04 -11.59 -0.10
C VAL A 172 -5.07 -12.20 0.91
N ILE A 173 -5.01 -13.53 1.01
CA ILE A 173 -4.11 -14.23 1.93
C ILE A 173 -2.64 -13.92 1.60
N ALA A 174 -2.28 -13.94 0.32
CA ALA A 174 -0.96 -13.59 -0.15
C ALA A 174 -0.57 -12.15 0.21
N SER A 175 -1.51 -11.21 0.05
CA SER A 175 -1.31 -9.81 0.42
C SER A 175 -1.10 -9.61 1.91
N ILE A 176 -1.82 -10.37 2.75
CA ILE A 176 -1.63 -10.35 4.21
C ILE A 176 -0.24 -10.89 4.58
N ALA A 177 0.21 -11.98 3.97
CA ALA A 177 1.53 -12.55 4.22
C ALA A 177 2.65 -11.56 3.84
N ALA A 178 2.55 -10.93 2.67
CA ALA A 178 3.48 -9.89 2.23
C ALA A 178 3.45 -8.65 3.13
N LEU A 179 2.27 -8.23 3.60
CA LEU A 179 2.12 -7.10 4.52
C LEU A 179 2.82 -7.37 5.86
N ILE A 180 2.66 -8.57 6.41
CA ILE A 180 3.33 -8.97 7.65
C ILE A 180 4.85 -8.95 7.45
N TRP A 181 5.36 -9.54 6.37
CA TRP A 181 6.78 -9.51 6.04
C TRP A 181 7.31 -8.09 5.93
N ASN A 182 6.68 -7.25 5.13
CA ASN A 182 7.09 -5.87 4.91
C ASN A 182 7.08 -5.06 6.21
N TYR A 183 6.03 -5.21 7.03
CA TYR A 183 5.96 -4.54 8.32
C TYR A 183 7.11 -4.93 9.25
N LEU A 184 7.38 -6.22 9.40
CA LEU A 184 8.45 -6.72 10.25
C LEU A 184 9.84 -6.35 9.69
N GLY A 185 10.05 -6.51 8.39
CA GLY A 185 11.29 -6.15 7.72
C GLY A 185 11.61 -4.65 7.83
N TYR A 186 10.61 -3.79 7.61
CA TYR A 186 10.82 -2.35 7.78
C TYR A 186 11.10 -1.98 9.24
N LYS A 187 10.38 -2.57 10.18
CA LYS A 187 10.54 -2.28 11.61
C LYS A 187 11.87 -2.73 12.19
N PHE A 188 12.33 -3.93 11.83
CA PHE A 188 13.47 -4.58 12.49
C PHE A 188 14.75 -4.56 11.65
N ILE A 189 14.67 -4.35 10.34
CA ILE A 189 15.82 -4.34 9.45
C ILE A 189 16.11 -2.91 8.98
N VAL A 190 15.11 -2.24 8.38
CA VAL A 190 15.32 -0.94 7.71
C VAL A 190 15.34 0.21 8.71
N PHE A 191 14.31 0.32 9.54
CA PHE A 191 14.10 1.43 10.47
C PHE A 191 14.31 1.00 11.93
N LYS A 192 15.31 0.18 12.17
CA LYS A 192 15.67 -0.29 13.50
C LYS A 192 16.08 0.90 14.39
N LYS A 193 15.40 1.07 15.51
CA LYS A 193 15.82 1.98 16.57
C LYS A 193 16.93 1.28 17.37
N GLU A 194 18.10 1.90 17.41
CA GLU A 194 19.18 1.52 18.35
C GLU A 194 18.77 1.84 19.77
#